data_0500ffea8daa743857d4f66ec5635c87
#
_entry.id   0500ffea8daa743857d4f66ec5635c87
#
_cell.length_a   1.000
_cell.length_b   1.000
_cell.length_c   1.000
_cell.angle_alpha   90.00
_cell.angle_beta   90.00
_cell.angle_gamma   90.00
#
_symmetry.space_group_name_H-M   'P 1'
#
loop_
_entity.id
_entity.type
_entity.pdbx_description
1 polymer ?
#
loop_
_entity_poly.entity_id
_entity_poly.type
_entity_poly.pdbx_seq_one_letter_code
_entity_poly.pdbx_strand_id
1 'polypeptide(L)'
;MNMKTITLFTSILIMAIFSSSALATLSHLDQAIQHAEAAVKSDEGEAVAKHSRMSKSHANASKGDKDIQIDRKHLDQGIESLNVAISEGNDGNAEAAQEAATEAIQHFRHATLHTNH
;
A
#
# COMPACT_ATOMS: atom_id res chain seq x y z
N MET A 1 -26.54 -0.73 23.49
CA MET A 1 -25.55 -0.96 24.12
C MET A 1 -24.64 -1.92 23.65
N ASN A 2 -25.00 -2.96 23.22
CA ASN A 2 -24.14 -4.02 22.86
C ASN A 2 -23.67 -4.00 21.45
N MET A 3 -24.03 -3.01 20.72
CA MET A 3 -23.66 -2.98 19.38
C MET A 3 -22.21 -2.78 19.15
N LYS A 4 -21.52 -2.25 20.11
CA LYS A 4 -20.13 -2.02 19.93
C LYS A 4 -19.31 -3.24 19.74
N THR A 5 -19.73 -4.32 20.30
CA THR A 5 -18.95 -5.53 20.23
C THR A 5 -19.01 -6.18 18.89
N ILE A 6 -20.01 -5.87 18.13
CA ILE A 6 -20.17 -6.53 16.87
C ILE A 6 -19.15 -6.14 15.83
N THR A 7 -18.74 -4.90 15.89
CA THR A 7 -17.82 -4.43 14.90
C THR A 7 -16.46 -5.04 14.98
N LEU A 8 -16.12 -5.60 16.10
CA LEU A 8 -14.79 -6.13 16.25
C LEU A 8 -14.54 -7.39 15.47
N PHE A 9 -15.58 -8.12 15.18
CA PHE A 9 -15.37 -9.39 14.56
C PHE A 9 -15.05 -9.33 13.10
N THR A 10 -15.54 -8.33 12.44
CA THR A 10 -15.34 -8.28 11.02
C THR A 10 -13.91 -8.03 10.63
N SER A 11 -13.21 -7.29 11.44
CA SER A 11 -11.86 -6.97 11.02
C SER A 11 -10.94 -8.16 11.12
N ILE A 12 -11.24 -9.08 11.97
CA ILE A 12 -10.38 -10.22 12.10
C ILE A 12 -10.47 -11.16 10.93
N LEU A 13 -11.65 -11.26 10.39
CA LEU A 13 -11.84 -12.16 9.30
C LEU A 13 -11.06 -11.77 8.08
N ILE A 14 -10.93 -10.50 7.84
CA ILE A 14 -10.24 -10.04 6.68
C ILE A 14 -8.78 -10.41 6.70
N MET A 15 -8.22 -10.43 7.88
CA MET A 15 -6.81 -10.73 7.96
C MET A 15 -6.50 -12.16 7.60
N ALA A 16 -7.41 -13.04 7.89
CA ALA A 16 -7.16 -14.42 7.65
C ALA A 16 -7.05 -14.75 6.17
N ILE A 17 -7.72 -13.98 5.37
CA ILE A 17 -7.72 -14.26 3.97
C ILE A 17 -6.40 -13.98 3.31
N PHE A 18 -5.71 -12.98 3.81
CA PHE A 18 -4.47 -12.64 3.23
C PHE A 18 -3.41 -13.67 3.39
N SER A 19 -3.41 -14.34 4.50
CA SER A 19 -2.30 -15.22 4.76
C SER A 19 -2.33 -16.45 3.90
N SER A 20 -3.45 -16.76 3.33
CA SER A 20 -3.48 -18.03 2.64
C SER A 20 -2.88 -17.99 1.27
N SER A 21 -2.83 -16.87 0.64
CA SER A 21 -2.32 -16.90 -0.67
C SER A 21 -0.89 -16.62 -0.74
N ALA A 22 -0.27 -16.72 0.32
CA ALA A 22 1.04 -16.44 0.36
C ALA A 22 1.79 -16.95 -0.75
N LEU A 23 1.74 -16.43 -1.83
CA LEU A 23 2.49 -16.89 -2.84
C LEU A 23 3.79 -16.28 -2.77
N ALA A 24 4.73 -17.07 -2.69
CA ALA A 24 6.04 -16.61 -2.53
C ALA A 24 6.59 -15.86 -3.71
N THR A 25 5.82 -15.76 -4.73
CA THR A 25 6.35 -15.18 -5.94
C THR A 25 6.10 -13.70 -6.10
N LEU A 26 5.48 -13.06 -5.13
CA LEU A 26 5.24 -11.63 -5.26
C LEU A 26 6.52 -10.85 -5.12
N SER A 27 6.76 -9.98 -6.08
CA SER A 27 7.93 -9.10 -5.99
C SER A 27 7.68 -8.04 -4.92
N HIS A 28 8.74 -7.36 -4.54
CA HIS A 28 8.59 -6.29 -3.57
C HIS A 28 7.66 -5.20 -4.09
N LEU A 29 7.73 -4.90 -5.37
CA LEU A 29 6.85 -3.87 -5.92
C LEU A 29 5.40 -4.32 -5.89
N ASP A 30 5.14 -5.60 -6.16
CA ASP A 30 3.79 -6.11 -6.05
C ASP A 30 3.28 -6.02 -4.62
N GLN A 31 4.14 -6.31 -3.66
CA GLN A 31 3.76 -6.19 -2.26
C GLN A 31 3.50 -4.73 -1.89
N ALA A 32 4.29 -3.82 -2.45
CA ALA A 32 4.05 -2.41 -2.21
C ALA A 32 2.67 -2.01 -2.71
N ILE A 33 2.28 -2.49 -3.88
CA ILE A 33 0.97 -2.17 -4.41
C ILE A 33 -0.12 -2.74 -3.53
N GLN A 34 0.06 -3.97 -3.05
CA GLN A 34 -0.94 -4.57 -2.18
C GLN A 34 -1.15 -3.79 -0.90
N HIS A 35 -0.06 -3.35 -0.29
CA HIS A 35 -0.20 -2.56 0.93
C HIS A 35 -0.82 -1.20 0.64
N ALA A 36 -0.49 -0.60 -0.50
CA ALA A 36 -1.11 0.67 -0.85
C ALA A 36 -2.60 0.48 -1.09
N GLU A 37 -3.00 -0.64 -1.69
CA GLU A 37 -4.42 -0.92 -1.86
C GLU A 37 -5.12 -1.08 -0.52
N ALA A 38 -4.45 -1.71 0.43
CA ALA A 38 -5.01 -1.83 1.77
C ALA A 38 -5.16 -0.45 2.40
N ALA A 39 -4.22 0.44 2.13
CA ALA A 39 -4.33 1.80 2.65
C ALA A 39 -5.56 2.50 2.08
N VAL A 40 -5.81 2.34 0.79
CA VAL A 40 -6.95 2.99 0.18
C VAL A 40 -8.26 2.49 0.76
N LYS A 41 -8.30 1.23 1.17
CA LYS A 41 -9.52 0.66 1.73
C LYS A 41 -9.73 0.97 3.20
N SER A 42 -8.75 1.57 3.84
CA SER A 42 -8.87 1.90 5.26
C SER A 42 -9.63 3.19 5.44
N ASP A 43 -10.49 3.22 6.44
CA ASP A 43 -11.30 4.41 6.69
C ASP A 43 -10.68 5.35 7.71
N GLU A 44 -9.68 4.90 8.40
CA GLU A 44 -9.05 5.71 9.43
C GLU A 44 -7.70 6.19 8.97
N GLY A 45 -7.42 7.46 9.24
CA GLY A 45 -6.16 8.04 8.80
C GLY A 45 -4.95 7.29 9.30
N GLU A 46 -4.98 6.87 10.54
CA GLU A 46 -3.86 6.14 11.10
C GLU A 46 -3.63 4.83 10.37
N ALA A 47 -4.70 4.16 10.00
CA ALA A 47 -4.57 2.89 9.28
C ALA A 47 -4.03 3.14 7.88
N VAL A 48 -4.48 4.21 7.23
CA VAL A 48 -3.95 4.55 5.93
C VAL A 48 -2.45 4.81 6.03
N ALA A 49 -2.05 5.56 7.04
CA ALA A 49 -0.63 5.84 7.22
C ALA A 49 0.17 4.58 7.48
N LYS A 50 -0.38 3.67 8.27
CA LYS A 50 0.33 2.45 8.60
C LYS A 50 0.56 1.59 7.36
N HIS A 51 -0.49 1.38 6.59
CA HIS A 51 -0.36 0.58 5.38
C HIS A 51 0.54 1.28 4.37
N SER A 52 0.50 2.59 4.33
CA SER A 52 1.38 3.33 3.42
C SER A 52 2.85 3.18 3.80
N ARG A 53 3.14 3.10 5.09
CA ARG A 53 4.52 2.86 5.51
C ARG A 53 4.99 1.49 5.07
N MET A 54 4.12 0.51 5.17
CA MET A 54 4.49 -0.83 4.74
C MET A 54 4.70 -0.86 3.24
N SER A 55 3.84 -0.18 2.51
CA SER A 55 4.03 -0.09 1.07
C SER A 55 5.36 0.56 0.73
N LYS A 56 5.68 1.63 1.44
CA LYS A 56 6.93 2.34 1.18
C LYS A 56 8.14 1.46 1.43
N SER A 57 8.06 0.67 2.47
CA SER A 57 9.16 -0.23 2.79
C SER A 57 9.40 -1.22 1.65
N HIS A 58 8.35 -1.80 1.13
CA HIS A 58 8.50 -2.73 0.03
C HIS A 58 8.94 -2.01 -1.25
N ALA A 59 8.43 -0.80 -1.48
CA ALA A 59 8.84 -0.06 -2.66
C ALA A 59 10.34 0.24 -2.61
N ASN A 60 10.84 0.61 -1.45
CA ASN A 60 12.27 0.83 -1.32
C ASN A 60 13.07 -0.45 -1.50
N ALA A 61 12.54 -1.55 -1.01
CA ALA A 61 13.22 -2.82 -1.19
C ALA A 61 13.27 -3.24 -2.65
N SER A 62 12.29 -2.84 -3.42
CA SER A 62 12.27 -3.20 -4.83
C SER A 62 13.43 -2.60 -5.60
N LYS A 63 14.05 -1.56 -5.05
CA LYS A 63 15.19 -0.97 -5.72
C LYS A 63 16.37 -1.93 -5.82
N GLY A 64 16.41 -2.92 -4.96
CA GLY A 64 17.44 -3.91 -4.99
C GLY A 64 17.13 -5.14 -5.83
N ASP A 65 15.92 -5.22 -6.34
CA ASP A 65 15.55 -6.37 -7.13
C ASP A 65 16.22 -6.30 -8.50
N LYS A 66 16.93 -7.34 -8.85
CA LYS A 66 17.64 -7.35 -10.11
C LYS A 66 16.93 -8.12 -11.18
N ASP A 67 15.98 -8.93 -10.79
CA ASP A 67 15.26 -9.74 -11.74
C ASP A 67 14.22 -8.97 -12.52
N ILE A 68 13.88 -7.79 -12.05
CA ILE A 68 12.84 -7.00 -12.67
C ILE A 68 13.39 -5.63 -12.96
N GLN A 69 13.12 -5.16 -14.16
CA GLN A 69 13.49 -3.80 -14.49
C GLN A 69 12.38 -2.88 -14.05
N ILE A 70 12.69 -1.91 -13.25
CA ILE A 70 11.73 -0.99 -12.71
C ILE A 70 12.06 0.41 -13.17
N ASP A 71 11.05 1.14 -13.63
CA ASP A 71 11.24 2.53 -13.98
C ASP A 71 11.41 3.31 -12.69
N ARG A 72 12.63 3.71 -12.41
CA ARG A 72 12.97 4.34 -11.15
C ARG A 72 12.25 5.67 -10.95
N LYS A 73 12.01 6.39 -12.02
CA LYS A 73 11.33 7.66 -11.89
C LYS A 73 9.91 7.47 -11.36
N HIS A 74 9.18 6.54 -11.95
CA HIS A 74 7.82 6.30 -11.48
C HIS A 74 7.83 5.67 -10.08
N LEU A 75 8.82 4.83 -9.80
CA LEU A 75 8.91 4.28 -8.46
C LEU A 75 9.09 5.38 -7.43
N ASP A 76 10.00 6.31 -7.69
CA ASP A 76 10.24 7.39 -6.75
C ASP A 76 9.02 8.28 -6.59
N GLN A 77 8.29 8.51 -7.68
CA GLN A 77 7.07 9.29 -7.59
C GLN A 77 6.03 8.60 -6.72
N GLY A 78 5.95 7.28 -6.84
CA GLY A 78 5.03 6.54 -5.97
C GLY A 78 5.42 6.63 -4.52
N ILE A 79 6.71 6.55 -4.23
CA ILE A 79 7.18 6.67 -2.87
C ILE A 79 6.86 8.05 -2.31
N GLU A 80 6.98 9.08 -3.13
CA GLU A 80 6.62 10.41 -2.68
C GLU A 80 5.14 10.53 -2.37
N SER A 81 4.31 9.92 -3.20
CA SER A 81 2.89 9.93 -2.90
C SER A 81 2.59 9.20 -1.60
N LEU A 82 3.33 8.12 -1.32
CA LEU A 82 3.14 7.44 -0.04
C LEU A 82 3.55 8.32 1.13
N ASN A 83 4.59 9.13 0.95
CA ASN A 83 4.95 10.04 2.01
C ASN A 83 3.82 11.02 2.32
N VAL A 84 3.14 11.48 1.29
CA VAL A 84 1.98 12.34 1.50
C VAL A 84 0.87 11.57 2.20
N ALA A 85 0.64 10.32 1.80
CA ALA A 85 -0.39 9.51 2.44
C ALA A 85 -0.09 9.31 3.93
N ILE A 86 1.18 9.08 4.26
CA ILE A 86 1.57 8.91 5.65
C ILE A 86 1.33 10.19 6.43
N SER A 87 1.74 11.31 5.87
CA SER A 87 1.59 12.58 6.55
C SER A 87 0.12 12.94 6.77
N GLU A 88 -0.68 12.83 5.73
CA GLU A 88 -2.09 13.14 5.84
C GLU A 88 -2.80 12.18 6.77
N GLY A 89 -2.44 10.90 6.71
CA GLY A 89 -3.05 9.93 7.60
C GLY A 89 -2.73 10.19 9.05
N ASN A 90 -1.48 10.56 9.33
CA ASN A 90 -1.09 10.88 10.69
C ASN A 90 -1.82 12.11 11.21
N ASP A 91 -2.19 13.01 10.32
CA ASP A 91 -2.94 14.19 10.72
C ASP A 91 -4.43 13.94 10.83
N GLY A 92 -4.85 12.74 10.56
CA GLY A 92 -6.27 12.40 10.65
C GLY A 92 -7.05 12.68 9.40
N ASN A 93 -6.40 13.04 8.31
CA ASN A 93 -7.07 13.34 7.06
C ASN A 93 -7.16 12.09 6.20
N ALA A 94 -8.09 11.22 6.54
CA ALA A 94 -8.17 9.93 5.88
C ALA A 94 -8.41 10.04 4.38
N GLU A 95 -9.28 10.95 3.99
CA GLU A 95 -9.61 11.07 2.59
C GLU A 95 -8.42 11.52 1.75
N ALA A 96 -7.72 12.54 2.22
CA ALA A 96 -6.54 13.00 1.50
C ALA A 96 -5.46 11.94 1.47
N ALA A 97 -5.35 11.19 2.56
CA ALA A 97 -4.38 10.11 2.61
C ALA A 97 -4.73 9.01 1.62
N GLN A 98 -5.99 8.67 1.51
CA GLN A 98 -6.42 7.66 0.55
C GLN A 98 -6.17 8.10 -0.88
N GLU A 99 -6.36 9.37 -1.15
CA GLU A 99 -6.08 9.88 -2.48
C GLU A 99 -4.60 9.74 -2.82
N ALA A 100 -3.76 10.09 -1.88
CA ALA A 100 -2.33 9.99 -2.11
C ALA A 100 -1.90 8.53 -2.29
N ALA A 101 -2.49 7.63 -1.52
CA ALA A 101 -2.18 6.22 -1.69
C ALA A 101 -2.64 5.71 -3.06
N THR A 102 -3.75 6.23 -3.55
CA THR A 102 -4.22 5.86 -4.88
C THR A 102 -3.23 6.32 -5.94
N GLU A 103 -2.72 7.52 -5.79
CA GLU A 103 -1.71 8.00 -6.72
C GLU A 103 -0.47 7.15 -6.69
N ALA A 104 -0.08 6.72 -5.50
CA ALA A 104 1.09 5.87 -5.39
C ALA A 104 0.89 4.58 -6.18
N ILE A 105 -0.28 3.99 -6.09
CA ILE A 105 -0.57 2.78 -6.84
C ILE A 105 -0.39 3.01 -8.34
N GLN A 106 -0.89 4.12 -8.83
CA GLN A 106 -0.76 4.41 -10.24
C GLN A 106 0.69 4.53 -10.67
N HIS A 107 1.48 5.22 -9.86
CA HIS A 107 2.90 5.35 -10.19
C HIS A 107 3.60 4.00 -10.14
N PHE A 108 3.27 3.17 -9.16
CA PHE A 108 3.91 1.86 -9.07
C PHE A 108 3.54 0.99 -10.26
N ARG A 109 2.31 1.09 -10.72
CA ARG A 109 1.90 0.32 -11.89
C ARG A 109 2.61 0.79 -13.14
N HIS A 110 2.81 2.10 -13.25
CA HIS A 110 3.57 2.61 -14.38
C HIS A 110 5.02 2.18 -14.30
N ALA A 111 5.54 2.05 -13.11
CA ALA A 111 6.92 1.60 -12.95
C ALA A 111 7.10 0.19 -13.50
N THR A 112 6.08 -0.64 -13.36
CA THR A 112 6.20 -2.01 -13.82
C THR A 112 5.88 -2.18 -15.28
N LEU A 113 5.14 -1.26 -15.86
CA LEU A 113 4.77 -1.40 -17.26
C LEU A 113 5.96 -1.39 -18.20
N HIS A 114 7.02 -0.76 -17.78
CA HIS A 114 8.21 -0.72 -18.61
C HIS A 114 8.94 -2.03 -18.66
N THR A 115 8.61 -2.94 -17.79
CA THR A 115 9.34 -4.18 -17.76
C THR A 115 8.74 -5.24 -18.66
N ASN A 116 7.64 -4.91 -19.29
CA ASN A 116 6.96 -5.89 -20.09
C ASN A 116 7.44 -5.97 -21.52
N HIS A 117 8.56 -5.48 -21.80
CA HIS A 117 9.12 -5.65 -23.10
C HIS A 117 10.38 -6.44 -23.11
#